data_46a9d6b12627fac79fe57c9de45555e9
#
_entry.id   46a9d6b12627fac79fe57c9de45555e9
#
_cell.length_a   1.000
_cell.length_b   1.000
_cell.length_c   1.000
_cell.angle_alpha   90.00
_cell.angle_beta   90.00
_cell.angle_gamma   90.00
#
_symmetry.space_group_name_H-M   'P 1'
#
loop_
_entity.id
_entity.type
_entity.pdbx_description
1 polymer ?
#
loop_
_entity_poly.entity_id
_entity_poly.type
_entity_poly.pdbx_seq_one_letter_code
_entity_poly.pdbx_strand_id
1 'polypeptide(L)'
;MIIVVINMNKKNIIIFTICLLLSSFVFFIEYKKLSDPIELYRIYLDGKTVGYIENKESFEKYIDDAQTELKEKYNVDKVYAPNNLYITKEITYNEESSTASEIYDSIKDTAPFTINGYIVTIGGIDTMTEDGGEITTDDTIVYVLDKEVFYQAIKNTVMVFVSDTDYNNFINNTQPELKDTGTIIEDIYIKNRITIKEGKISTEEQIFMSVEDLSKFLLFGTTSEQEKYTVKSGDTISDISYNNKLSVEEFLIANPDLTSESNLLYEGQVVNLGLINPQISLIEEDHVVEIQTKKYDTKIEYDANMLAGYEKVKQEGIDGTIKVTKKIQKSNGEIESAVITNTEEIRPAVSKIVTKGSKVVPTVGNLSVWAWPTNKPYVITSNYGWRWGKLHEGVDISGTGYGSPIYAANNGTIEKAGYTSINGNYIYINHNNGYYSVYAHLASINVKEGQAVSMGQKIGTMGQSGYAFGTHLHFSIFYGYPFVGGYTVNPMNFY
;
A
#
# COMPACT_ATOMS: atom_id res chain seq x y z
N MET A 1 76.81 -54.02 -39.90
CA MET A 1 75.34 -53.95 -39.98
C MET A 1 74.84 -55.38 -39.81
N ILE A 2 74.41 -55.75 -38.64
CA ILE A 2 73.90 -57.11 -38.35
C ILE A 2 72.38 -57.06 -38.58
N ILE A 3 71.97 -57.76 -39.66
CA ILE A 3 70.55 -57.93 -39.92
C ILE A 3 70.06 -59.14 -39.09
N VAL A 4 69.38 -58.91 -38.02
CA VAL A 4 68.73 -59.98 -37.27
C VAL A 4 67.38 -60.28 -37.96
N VAL A 5 67.38 -61.42 -38.69
CA VAL A 5 66.15 -61.94 -39.26
C VAL A 5 65.35 -62.63 -38.14
N ILE A 6 64.36 -61.96 -37.62
CA ILE A 6 63.47 -62.60 -36.65
C ILE A 6 62.42 -63.39 -37.42
N ASN A 7 62.52 -64.72 -37.42
CA ASN A 7 61.53 -65.61 -38.02
C ASN A 7 60.30 -65.67 -37.09
N MET A 8 59.37 -64.76 -37.32
CA MET A 8 58.21 -64.67 -36.51
C MET A 8 57.08 -65.58 -37.00
N ASN A 9 56.46 -66.35 -36.14
CA ASN A 9 55.28 -67.17 -36.40
C ASN A 9 54.12 -66.24 -36.79
N LYS A 10 53.22 -66.69 -37.74
CA LYS A 10 52.06 -65.88 -38.21
C LYS A 10 51.26 -65.20 -37.09
N LYS A 11 51.17 -65.90 -35.96
CA LYS A 11 50.45 -65.34 -34.79
C LYS A 11 51.18 -64.14 -34.18
N ASN A 12 52.52 -64.20 -34.11
CA ASN A 12 53.33 -63.11 -33.58
C ASN A 12 53.42 -61.92 -34.56
N ILE A 13 53.35 -62.17 -35.88
CA ILE A 13 53.28 -61.13 -36.90
C ILE A 13 51.94 -60.33 -36.75
N ILE A 14 50.86 -61.10 -36.55
CA ILE A 14 49.53 -60.45 -36.31
C ILE A 14 49.54 -59.61 -35.07
N ILE A 15 50.10 -60.14 -33.95
CA ILE A 15 50.21 -59.42 -32.69
C ILE A 15 51.06 -58.13 -32.84
N PHE A 16 52.22 -58.29 -33.52
CA PHE A 16 53.12 -57.16 -33.78
C PHE A 16 52.45 -56.08 -34.66
N THR A 17 51.70 -56.50 -35.70
CA THR A 17 50.95 -55.61 -36.57
C THR A 17 49.87 -54.92 -35.80
N ILE A 18 49.15 -55.64 -34.93
CA ILE A 18 48.11 -55.05 -34.07
C ILE A 18 48.72 -54.08 -33.06
N CYS A 19 49.86 -54.43 -32.45
CA CYS A 19 50.52 -53.47 -31.54
C CYS A 19 51.04 -52.24 -32.26
N LEU A 20 51.58 -52.41 -33.51
CA LEU A 20 52.03 -51.29 -34.32
C LEU A 20 50.84 -50.39 -34.80
N LEU A 21 49.70 -50.97 -35.13
CA LEU A 21 48.51 -50.26 -35.41
C LEU A 21 47.94 -49.58 -34.18
N LEU A 22 47.90 -50.21 -33.03
CA LEU A 22 47.50 -49.62 -31.77
C LEU A 22 48.44 -48.50 -31.33
N SER A 23 49.76 -48.67 -31.49
CA SER A 23 50.72 -47.62 -31.17
C SER A 23 50.60 -46.43 -32.14
N SER A 24 50.43 -46.72 -33.46
CA SER A 24 50.12 -45.62 -34.40
C SER A 24 48.80 -44.96 -34.16
N PHE A 25 47.78 -45.70 -33.70
CA PHE A 25 46.50 -45.14 -33.33
C PHE A 25 46.58 -44.32 -32.04
N VAL A 26 47.37 -44.78 -31.06
CA VAL A 26 47.64 -43.98 -29.84
C VAL A 26 48.50 -42.77 -30.23
N PHE A 27 49.45 -42.84 -31.10
CA PHE A 27 50.16 -41.69 -31.64
C PHE A 27 49.30 -40.76 -32.45
N PHE A 28 48.27 -41.27 -33.17
CA PHE A 28 47.29 -40.44 -33.85
C PHE A 28 46.25 -39.80 -32.93
N ILE A 29 45.96 -40.46 -31.78
CA ILE A 29 45.09 -39.89 -30.76
C ILE A 29 45.83 -38.82 -29.93
N GLU A 30 47.13 -39.03 -29.66
CA GLU A 30 47.95 -38.02 -28.97
C GLU A 30 48.44 -36.90 -29.90
N TYR A 31 48.43 -37.09 -31.23
CA TYR A 31 48.62 -36.01 -32.18
C TYR A 31 47.29 -35.25 -32.44
N LYS A 32 46.52 -34.96 -31.37
CA LYS A 32 45.67 -33.81 -31.34
C LYS A 32 46.65 -32.63 -31.45
N LYS A 33 46.69 -32.02 -32.64
CA LYS A 33 47.47 -30.84 -32.95
C LYS A 33 47.52 -29.95 -31.73
N LEU A 34 48.59 -29.99 -30.96
CA LEU A 34 48.84 -28.94 -30.00
C LEU A 34 48.86 -27.68 -30.86
N SER A 35 47.86 -26.83 -30.68
CA SER A 35 47.84 -25.50 -31.30
C SER A 35 49.18 -24.84 -30.93
N ASP A 36 49.74 -24.08 -31.83
CA ASP A 36 50.93 -23.29 -31.48
C ASP A 36 50.58 -22.48 -30.22
N PRO A 37 51.54 -22.38 -29.28
CA PRO A 37 51.29 -21.62 -28.07
C PRO A 37 50.92 -20.18 -28.44
N ILE A 38 49.80 -19.73 -27.95
CA ILE A 38 49.34 -18.36 -28.15
C ILE A 38 49.55 -17.58 -26.86
N GLU A 39 49.92 -16.34 -27.02
CA GLU A 39 50.10 -15.39 -25.93
C GLU A 39 48.78 -14.65 -25.74
N LEU A 40 48.13 -14.85 -24.56
CA LEU A 40 46.91 -14.17 -24.18
C LEU A 40 47.08 -13.46 -22.85
N TYR A 41 46.20 -12.52 -22.58
CA TYR A 41 46.08 -11.88 -21.28
C TYR A 41 44.88 -12.44 -20.58
N ARG A 42 45.09 -13.10 -19.45
CA ARG A 42 44.03 -13.63 -18.59
C ARG A 42 43.54 -12.57 -17.64
N ILE A 43 42.21 -12.38 -17.63
CA ILE A 43 41.53 -11.47 -16.75
C ILE A 43 40.98 -12.23 -15.56
N TYR A 44 41.33 -11.76 -14.36
CA TYR A 44 40.83 -12.30 -13.10
C TYR A 44 39.97 -11.27 -12.36
N LEU A 45 38.89 -11.75 -11.80
CA LEU A 45 38.05 -11.02 -10.86
C LEU A 45 37.85 -11.87 -9.62
N ASP A 46 38.24 -11.39 -8.45
CA ASP A 46 38.21 -12.13 -7.18
C ASP A 46 38.84 -13.52 -7.24
N GLY A 47 39.97 -13.64 -7.98
CA GLY A 47 40.72 -14.88 -8.15
C GLY A 47 40.09 -15.88 -9.13
N LYS A 48 38.97 -15.57 -9.75
CA LYS A 48 38.33 -16.37 -10.80
C LYS A 48 38.67 -15.81 -12.16
N THR A 49 38.90 -16.68 -13.14
CA THR A 49 39.05 -16.25 -14.53
C THR A 49 37.74 -15.78 -15.10
N VAL A 50 37.74 -14.56 -15.64
CA VAL A 50 36.61 -13.97 -16.38
C VAL A 50 36.71 -14.29 -17.86
N GLY A 51 37.94 -14.28 -18.41
CA GLY A 51 38.22 -14.60 -19.80
C GLY A 51 39.63 -14.28 -20.21
N TYR A 52 39.91 -14.40 -21.51
CA TYR A 52 41.22 -14.15 -22.12
C TYR A 52 41.07 -13.11 -23.24
N ILE A 53 42.05 -12.22 -23.38
CA ILE A 53 42.10 -11.21 -24.44
C ILE A 53 43.44 -11.27 -25.16
N GLU A 54 43.45 -10.89 -26.42
CA GLU A 54 44.68 -10.87 -27.24
C GLU A 54 45.54 -9.63 -26.99
N ASN A 55 44.91 -8.50 -26.69
CA ASN A 55 45.57 -7.22 -26.55
C ASN A 55 45.13 -6.49 -25.27
N LYS A 56 46.10 -6.32 -24.37
CA LYS A 56 45.88 -5.66 -23.08
C LYS A 56 45.48 -4.18 -23.24
N GLU A 57 46.21 -3.47 -24.10
CA GLU A 57 46.03 -2.04 -24.31
C GLU A 57 44.62 -1.74 -24.89
N SER A 58 44.14 -2.62 -25.78
CA SER A 58 42.75 -2.50 -26.32
C SER A 58 41.70 -2.68 -25.26
N PHE A 59 41.91 -3.62 -24.34
CA PHE A 59 40.98 -3.86 -23.24
C PHE A 59 41.04 -2.71 -22.21
N GLU A 60 42.23 -2.27 -21.82
CA GLU A 60 42.39 -1.12 -20.91
C GLU A 60 41.72 0.12 -21.51
N LYS A 61 41.91 0.37 -22.81
CA LYS A 61 41.23 1.48 -23.49
C LYS A 61 39.69 1.32 -23.45
N TYR A 62 39.18 0.10 -23.69
CA TYR A 62 37.75 -0.15 -23.64
C TYR A 62 37.15 0.17 -22.23
N ILE A 63 37.87 -0.25 -21.19
CA ILE A 63 37.49 0.06 -19.80
C ILE A 63 37.54 1.59 -19.55
N ASP A 64 38.57 2.27 -20.03
CA ASP A 64 38.72 3.73 -19.87
C ASP A 64 37.59 4.48 -20.62
N ASP A 65 37.25 4.04 -21.84
CA ASP A 65 36.13 4.60 -22.61
C ASP A 65 34.80 4.36 -21.89
N ALA A 66 34.54 3.14 -21.40
CA ALA A 66 33.34 2.81 -20.63
C ALA A 66 33.24 3.61 -19.32
N GLN A 67 34.36 3.81 -18.61
CA GLN A 67 34.39 4.67 -17.42
C GLN A 67 34.11 6.14 -17.78
N THR A 68 34.55 6.58 -18.96
CA THR A 68 34.29 7.95 -19.43
C THR A 68 32.81 8.15 -19.73
N GLU A 69 32.17 7.19 -20.40
CA GLU A 69 30.73 7.19 -20.63
C GLU A 69 29.93 7.23 -19.32
N LEU A 70 30.33 6.44 -18.33
CA LEU A 70 29.72 6.44 -17.00
C LEU A 70 29.91 7.79 -16.27
N LYS A 71 31.09 8.40 -16.39
CA LYS A 71 31.33 9.75 -15.82
C LYS A 71 30.42 10.80 -16.44
N GLU A 72 30.27 10.76 -17.76
CA GLU A 72 29.38 11.67 -18.48
C GLU A 72 27.91 11.41 -18.12
N LYS A 73 27.47 10.13 -18.13
CA LYS A 73 26.11 9.73 -17.80
C LYS A 73 25.66 10.23 -16.43
N TYR A 74 26.52 10.07 -15.43
CA TYR A 74 26.21 10.41 -14.05
C TYR A 74 26.75 11.78 -13.62
N ASN A 75 27.46 12.48 -14.50
CA ASN A 75 28.11 13.76 -14.22
C ASN A 75 29.00 13.71 -12.96
N VAL A 76 29.89 12.71 -12.88
CA VAL A 76 30.77 12.46 -11.73
C VAL A 76 32.23 12.50 -12.17
N ASP A 77 33.12 12.94 -11.28
CA ASP A 77 34.56 13.02 -11.57
C ASP A 77 35.23 11.66 -11.60
N LYS A 78 34.68 10.68 -10.87
CA LYS A 78 35.34 9.38 -10.66
C LYS A 78 34.40 8.22 -10.68
N VAL A 79 34.75 7.21 -11.46
CA VAL A 79 34.15 5.87 -11.47
C VAL A 79 35.21 4.89 -10.97
N TYR A 80 34.83 3.99 -10.09
CA TYR A 80 35.71 2.99 -9.48
C TYR A 80 35.49 1.63 -10.12
N ALA A 81 36.55 1.08 -10.66
CA ALA A 81 36.56 -0.33 -11.10
C ALA A 81 36.56 -1.28 -9.89
N PRO A 82 36.19 -2.55 -10.07
CA PRO A 82 36.33 -3.57 -9.03
C PRO A 82 37.77 -3.67 -8.50
N ASN A 83 37.93 -3.74 -7.19
CA ASN A 83 39.24 -3.70 -6.55
C ASN A 83 40.11 -4.92 -6.87
N ASN A 84 39.53 -6.08 -7.19
CA ASN A 84 40.21 -7.36 -7.39
C ASN A 84 40.23 -7.78 -8.85
N LEU A 85 40.29 -6.81 -9.76
CA LEU A 85 40.44 -7.01 -11.19
C LEU A 85 41.96 -7.00 -11.55
N TYR A 86 42.47 -8.10 -12.07
CA TYR A 86 43.86 -8.25 -12.43
C TYR A 86 44.01 -8.78 -13.86
N ILE A 87 45.08 -8.35 -14.54
CA ILE A 87 45.40 -8.78 -15.89
C ILE A 87 46.81 -9.45 -15.83
N THR A 88 46.88 -10.68 -16.24
CA THR A 88 48.15 -11.45 -16.25
C THR A 88 48.41 -12.00 -17.63
N LYS A 89 49.63 -11.81 -18.13
CA LYS A 89 50.07 -12.41 -19.38
C LYS A 89 50.28 -13.91 -19.17
N GLU A 90 49.70 -14.73 -20.05
CA GLU A 90 49.77 -16.19 -20.00
C GLU A 90 50.03 -16.77 -21.42
N ILE A 91 50.77 -17.87 -21.46
CA ILE A 91 50.94 -18.64 -22.69
C ILE A 91 50.03 -19.86 -22.58
N THR A 92 49.10 -19.97 -23.50
CA THR A 92 48.11 -21.04 -23.50
C THR A 92 48.06 -21.77 -24.86
N TYR A 93 47.50 -22.98 -24.88
CA TYR A 93 47.42 -23.81 -26.07
C TYR A 93 45.97 -24.06 -26.52
N ASN A 94 44.99 -23.90 -25.68
CA ASN A 94 43.62 -24.32 -25.92
C ASN A 94 42.56 -23.28 -25.51
N GLU A 95 42.96 -22.12 -25.05
CA GLU A 95 42.04 -21.08 -24.64
C GLU A 95 41.69 -20.20 -25.84
N GLU A 96 40.41 -19.80 -25.93
CA GLU A 96 39.94 -18.88 -26.92
C GLU A 96 39.89 -17.47 -26.34
N SER A 97 40.20 -16.46 -27.14
CA SER A 97 40.10 -15.08 -26.73
C SER A 97 38.65 -14.62 -26.80
N SER A 98 38.22 -13.88 -25.78
CA SER A 98 36.95 -13.17 -25.75
C SER A 98 37.12 -11.73 -26.23
N THR A 99 36.04 -11.09 -26.59
CA THR A 99 36.05 -9.66 -26.91
C THR A 99 36.11 -8.82 -25.60
N ALA A 100 36.59 -7.60 -25.71
CA ALA A 100 36.59 -6.67 -24.57
C ALA A 100 35.18 -6.41 -24.00
N SER A 101 34.16 -6.38 -24.86
CA SER A 101 32.79 -6.21 -24.45
C SER A 101 32.28 -7.40 -23.64
N GLU A 102 32.50 -8.65 -24.09
CA GLU A 102 32.04 -9.85 -23.37
C GLU A 102 32.66 -9.95 -21.99
N ILE A 103 33.93 -9.61 -21.86
CA ILE A 103 34.63 -9.59 -20.56
C ILE A 103 34.09 -8.47 -19.69
N TYR A 104 33.86 -7.27 -20.25
CA TYR A 104 33.30 -6.14 -19.52
C TYR A 104 31.91 -6.46 -18.98
N ASP A 105 31.05 -7.08 -19.80
CA ASP A 105 29.71 -7.51 -19.38
C ASP A 105 29.78 -8.53 -18.25
N SER A 106 30.67 -9.52 -18.34
CA SER A 106 30.91 -10.50 -17.28
C SER A 106 31.44 -9.86 -15.98
N ILE A 107 32.26 -8.81 -16.08
CA ILE A 107 32.69 -8.03 -14.93
C ILE A 107 31.53 -7.29 -14.30
N LYS A 108 30.68 -6.62 -15.10
CA LYS A 108 29.50 -5.91 -14.61
C LYS A 108 28.53 -6.82 -13.85
N ASP A 109 28.27 -8.02 -14.39
CA ASP A 109 27.38 -9.01 -13.79
C ASP A 109 27.89 -9.53 -12.44
N THR A 110 29.21 -9.60 -12.25
CA THR A 110 29.84 -10.20 -11.06
C THR A 110 30.23 -9.14 -10.02
N ALA A 111 30.85 -8.06 -10.45
CA ALA A 111 31.32 -6.97 -9.61
C ALA A 111 31.25 -5.65 -10.43
N PRO A 112 30.12 -4.97 -10.40
CA PRO A 112 29.89 -3.78 -11.20
C PRO A 112 30.81 -2.62 -10.81
N PHE A 113 31.00 -1.70 -11.73
CA PHE A 113 31.63 -0.42 -11.45
C PHE A 113 30.81 0.36 -10.45
N THR A 114 31.47 1.18 -9.66
CA THR A 114 30.80 1.95 -8.61
C THR A 114 31.14 3.42 -8.68
N ILE A 115 30.23 4.26 -8.21
CA ILE A 115 30.41 5.70 -8.05
C ILE A 115 30.10 6.10 -6.61
N ASN A 116 30.60 7.23 -6.15
CA ASN A 116 30.25 7.74 -4.84
C ASN A 116 28.84 8.34 -4.88
N GLY A 117 28.07 8.13 -3.84
CA GLY A 117 26.75 8.69 -3.69
C GLY A 117 26.16 8.34 -2.33
N TYR A 118 24.85 8.40 -2.22
CA TYR A 118 24.11 8.14 -0.97
C TYR A 118 23.16 6.95 -1.15
N ILE A 119 23.26 6.03 -0.23
CA ILE A 119 22.36 4.87 -0.11
C ILE A 119 21.33 5.26 0.94
N VAL A 120 20.10 5.43 0.51
CA VAL A 120 18.97 5.75 1.37
C VAL A 120 18.17 4.47 1.61
N THR A 121 18.01 4.10 2.86
CA THR A 121 17.14 2.99 3.26
C THR A 121 15.90 3.57 3.90
N ILE A 122 14.74 3.27 3.34
CA ILE A 122 13.41 3.59 3.87
C ILE A 122 12.92 2.28 4.49
N GLY A 123 12.88 2.23 5.81
CA GLY A 123 12.48 1.04 6.56
C GLY A 123 11.02 0.69 6.31
N GLY A 124 10.73 -0.59 6.20
CA GLY A 124 9.38 -1.10 6.12
C GLY A 124 8.54 -0.74 7.34
N ILE A 125 7.23 -0.85 7.21
CA ILE A 125 6.25 -0.57 8.27
C ILE A 125 5.50 -1.86 8.57
N ASP A 126 5.33 -2.14 9.86
CA ASP A 126 4.45 -3.19 10.31
C ASP A 126 3.00 -2.72 10.16
N THR A 127 2.26 -3.36 9.28
CA THR A 127 0.84 -3.14 9.08
C THR A 127 0.08 -4.42 9.42
N MET A 128 -1.00 -4.26 10.11
CA MET A 128 -1.89 -5.39 10.36
C MET A 128 -2.91 -5.51 9.22
N THR A 129 -3.16 -6.72 8.74
CA THR A 129 -4.22 -7.00 7.77
C THR A 129 -5.58 -7.12 8.47
N GLU A 130 -6.68 -6.91 7.73
CA GLU A 130 -8.05 -7.00 8.28
C GLU A 130 -8.39 -8.36 8.89
N ASP A 131 -7.65 -9.42 8.55
CA ASP A 131 -7.81 -10.79 9.06
C ASP A 131 -6.88 -11.14 10.24
N GLY A 132 -6.13 -10.16 10.78
CA GLY A 132 -5.29 -10.29 11.97
C GLY A 132 -3.88 -10.79 11.71
N GLY A 133 -3.47 -10.85 10.44
CA GLY A 133 -2.08 -11.09 10.07
C GLY A 133 -1.25 -9.82 10.24
N GLU A 134 0.00 -9.97 10.63
CA GLU A 134 0.99 -8.90 10.61
C GLU A 134 1.74 -8.98 9.27
N ILE A 135 1.76 -7.90 8.51
CA ILE A 135 2.56 -7.76 7.29
C ILE A 135 3.59 -6.67 7.58
N THR A 136 4.86 -7.06 7.55
CA THR A 136 5.97 -6.12 7.50
C THR A 136 6.30 -5.88 6.04
N THR A 137 6.26 -4.64 5.59
CA THR A 137 6.75 -4.30 4.26
C THR A 137 8.28 -4.36 4.25
N ASP A 138 8.86 -4.78 3.13
CA ASP A 138 10.31 -4.81 2.97
C ASP A 138 10.91 -3.40 2.99
N ASP A 139 12.18 -3.30 3.38
CA ASP A 139 12.94 -2.07 3.26
C ASP A 139 13.08 -1.66 1.79
N THR A 140 12.81 -0.40 1.48
CA THR A 140 13.05 0.17 0.15
C THR A 140 14.41 0.85 0.14
N ILE A 141 15.26 0.47 -0.83
CA ILE A 141 16.58 1.08 -1.01
C ILE A 141 16.54 2.02 -2.23
N VAL A 142 16.98 3.24 -2.02
CA VAL A 142 17.05 4.29 -3.03
C VAL A 142 18.49 4.78 -3.15
N TYR A 143 18.98 4.94 -4.38
CA TYR A 143 20.32 5.45 -4.65
C TYR A 143 20.24 6.84 -5.27
N VAL A 144 20.96 7.81 -4.70
CA VAL A 144 21.06 9.17 -5.21
C VAL A 144 22.52 9.65 -5.19
N LEU A 145 22.89 10.52 -6.11
CA LEU A 145 24.23 11.14 -6.12
C LEU A 145 24.33 12.35 -5.20
N ASP A 146 23.21 13.04 -5.03
CA ASP A 146 23.08 14.16 -4.11
C ASP A 146 21.89 13.90 -3.16
N LYS A 147 22.14 14.00 -1.85
CA LYS A 147 21.10 13.86 -0.83
C LYS A 147 20.00 14.91 -0.94
N GLU A 148 20.30 16.06 -1.54
CA GLU A 148 19.31 17.10 -1.72
C GLU A 148 18.20 16.67 -2.69
N VAL A 149 18.52 15.84 -3.69
CA VAL A 149 17.52 15.21 -4.57
C VAL A 149 16.50 14.40 -3.74
N PHE A 150 16.99 13.66 -2.76
CA PHE A 150 16.11 12.90 -1.87
C PHE A 150 15.25 13.81 -0.99
N TYR A 151 15.82 14.82 -0.37
CA TYR A 151 15.08 15.74 0.49
C TYR A 151 13.99 16.50 -0.28
N GLN A 152 14.30 16.96 -1.48
CA GLN A 152 13.30 17.64 -2.33
C GLN A 152 12.23 16.68 -2.83
N ALA A 153 12.58 15.44 -3.17
CA ALA A 153 11.60 14.43 -3.56
C ALA A 153 10.65 14.08 -2.41
N ILE A 154 11.16 13.92 -1.19
CA ILE A 154 10.32 13.76 0.01
C ILE A 154 9.37 14.95 0.16
N LYS A 155 9.88 16.18 0.06
CA LYS A 155 9.06 17.38 0.15
C LYS A 155 7.94 17.39 -0.90
N ASN A 156 8.26 17.08 -2.15
CA ASN A 156 7.27 17.01 -3.21
C ASN A 156 6.22 15.93 -2.93
N THR A 157 6.64 14.77 -2.41
CA THR A 157 5.72 13.69 -2.03
C THR A 157 4.79 14.10 -0.89
N VAL A 158 5.30 14.81 0.13
CA VAL A 158 4.48 15.37 1.22
C VAL A 158 3.42 16.33 0.66
N MET A 159 3.80 17.20 -0.27
CA MET A 159 2.91 18.20 -0.88
C MET A 159 1.80 17.59 -1.77
N VAL A 160 1.87 16.32 -2.10
CA VAL A 160 0.75 15.60 -2.74
C VAL A 160 -0.39 15.34 -1.77
N PHE A 161 -0.06 15.08 -0.50
CA PHE A 161 -1.03 14.72 0.54
C PHE A 161 -1.46 15.90 1.39
N VAL A 162 -0.61 16.94 1.48
CA VAL A 162 -0.86 18.18 2.26
C VAL A 162 -0.77 19.36 1.30
N SER A 163 -1.76 20.27 1.36
CA SER A 163 -1.72 21.43 0.46
C SER A 163 -0.48 22.29 0.71
N ASP A 164 0.06 22.88 -0.36
CA ASP A 164 1.21 23.80 -0.30
C ASP A 164 1.01 24.91 0.73
N THR A 165 -0.21 25.42 0.82
CA THR A 165 -0.57 26.49 1.75
C THR A 165 -0.51 26.01 3.19
N ASP A 166 -1.09 24.84 3.48
CA ASP A 166 -1.15 24.29 4.82
C ASP A 166 0.23 23.84 5.29
N TYR A 167 0.98 23.16 4.41
CA TYR A 167 2.38 22.79 4.69
C TYR A 167 3.25 24.00 5.00
N ASN A 168 3.19 25.04 4.18
CA ASN A 168 3.99 26.25 4.40
C ASN A 168 3.55 27.00 5.67
N ASN A 169 2.26 27.06 5.96
CA ASN A 169 1.75 27.65 7.20
C ASN A 169 2.22 26.88 8.43
N PHE A 170 2.23 25.54 8.37
CA PHE A 170 2.73 24.67 9.43
C PHE A 170 4.24 24.91 9.68
N ILE A 171 5.07 24.80 8.65
CA ILE A 171 6.54 24.95 8.76
C ILE A 171 6.94 26.34 9.25
N ASN A 172 6.23 27.39 8.81
CA ASN A 172 6.54 28.78 9.19
C ASN A 172 5.84 29.24 10.47
N ASN A 173 5.05 28.36 11.14
CA ASN A 173 4.22 28.72 12.30
C ASN A 173 3.29 29.90 12.02
N THR A 174 2.69 29.95 10.83
CA THR A 174 1.77 31.00 10.39
C THR A 174 0.33 30.51 10.27
N GLN A 175 0.03 29.36 10.82
CA GLN A 175 -1.35 28.84 10.87
C GLN A 175 -2.25 29.81 11.66
N PRO A 176 -3.52 29.99 11.22
CA PRO A 176 -4.45 30.85 11.94
C PRO A 176 -4.76 30.30 13.32
N GLU A 177 -4.94 31.19 14.29
CA GLU A 177 -5.38 30.80 15.64
C GLU A 177 -6.82 30.25 15.57
N LEU A 178 -7.02 29.03 16.10
CA LEU A 178 -8.35 28.43 16.21
C LEU A 178 -9.16 29.11 17.31
N LYS A 179 -10.04 30.04 16.92
CA LYS A 179 -10.92 30.75 17.88
C LYS A 179 -12.23 30.03 18.11
N ASP A 180 -12.91 29.60 17.05
CA ASP A 180 -14.23 28.98 17.14
C ASP A 180 -14.32 27.64 16.42
N THR A 181 -14.08 27.63 15.11
CA THR A 181 -14.07 26.43 14.26
C THR A 181 -12.92 26.52 13.28
N GLY A 182 -12.46 25.37 12.81
CA GLY A 182 -11.39 25.26 11.84
C GLY A 182 -10.52 24.03 12.06
N THR A 183 -9.47 23.95 11.28
CA THR A 183 -8.46 22.89 11.36
C THR A 183 -7.09 23.55 11.41
N ILE A 184 -6.23 23.03 12.27
CA ILE A 184 -4.80 23.29 12.24
C ILE A 184 -4.04 21.96 12.25
N ILE A 185 -2.92 21.92 11.57
CA ILE A 185 -2.01 20.80 11.60
C ILE A 185 -1.18 20.88 12.87
N GLU A 186 -1.20 19.85 13.70
CA GLU A 186 -0.38 19.73 14.90
C GLU A 186 0.99 19.16 14.59
N ASP A 187 1.06 18.14 13.70
CA ASP A 187 2.32 17.53 13.28
C ASP A 187 2.25 16.93 11.87
N ILE A 188 3.41 16.90 11.20
CA ILE A 188 3.63 16.22 9.91
C ILE A 188 4.95 15.48 10.02
N TYR A 189 4.92 14.16 9.88
CA TYR A 189 6.13 13.35 9.92
C TYR A 189 6.03 12.09 9.06
N ILE A 190 7.19 11.54 8.68
CA ILE A 190 7.27 10.26 7.98
C ILE A 190 7.42 9.15 9.03
N LYS A 191 6.53 8.17 9.00
CA LYS A 191 6.51 7.03 9.93
C LYS A 191 7.66 6.06 9.69
N ASN A 192 8.12 5.94 8.43
CA ASN A 192 9.25 5.08 8.09
C ASN A 192 10.55 5.56 8.74
N ARG A 193 11.35 4.61 9.18
CA ARG A 193 12.73 4.91 9.58
C ARG A 193 13.59 5.15 8.34
N ILE A 194 14.09 6.37 8.17
CA ILE A 194 14.96 6.73 7.05
C ILE A 194 16.41 6.79 7.53
N THR A 195 17.31 6.09 6.84
CA THR A 195 18.75 6.18 7.05
C THR A 195 19.44 6.54 5.75
N ILE A 196 20.36 7.50 5.80
CA ILE A 196 21.16 7.96 4.66
C ILE A 196 22.62 7.68 4.98
N LYS A 197 23.30 6.91 4.12
CA LYS A 197 24.72 6.59 4.24
C LYS A 197 25.45 6.98 2.97
N GLU A 198 26.55 7.67 3.12
CA GLU A 198 27.48 7.88 2.01
C GLU A 198 28.20 6.55 1.71
N GLY A 199 28.36 6.21 0.44
CA GLY A 199 28.95 4.95 0.03
C GLY A 199 29.18 4.88 -1.47
N LYS A 200 29.69 3.71 -1.90
CA LYS A 200 29.81 3.39 -3.32
C LYS A 200 28.54 2.71 -3.80
N ILE A 201 27.99 3.22 -4.87
CA ILE A 201 26.78 2.75 -5.51
C ILE A 201 27.18 2.03 -6.80
N SER A 202 26.60 0.86 -7.05
CA SER A 202 26.75 0.15 -8.32
C SER A 202 26.14 0.96 -9.46
N THR A 203 26.83 1.03 -10.60
CA THR A 203 26.32 1.68 -11.81
C THR A 203 25.23 0.87 -12.51
N GLU A 204 24.98 -0.37 -12.09
CA GLU A 204 23.90 -1.23 -12.57
C GLU A 204 22.60 -1.05 -11.76
N GLU A 205 22.68 -0.34 -10.63
CA GLU A 205 21.50 0.02 -9.85
C GLU A 205 20.76 1.21 -10.46
N GLN A 206 19.48 1.32 -10.13
CA GLN A 206 18.70 2.50 -10.49
C GLN A 206 19.12 3.69 -9.62
N ILE A 207 19.87 4.60 -10.20
CA ILE A 207 20.32 5.81 -9.51
C ILE A 207 19.42 6.98 -9.93
N PHE A 208 18.72 7.57 -8.95
CA PHE A 208 17.83 8.70 -9.18
C PHE A 208 18.67 10.01 -9.25
N MET A 209 18.63 10.64 -10.40
CA MET A 209 19.36 11.89 -10.65
C MET A 209 18.43 13.12 -10.64
N SER A 210 17.14 12.91 -10.85
CA SER A 210 16.14 13.98 -10.84
C SER A 210 15.20 13.86 -9.63
N VAL A 211 14.79 15.01 -9.11
CA VAL A 211 13.78 15.10 -8.04
C VAL A 211 12.45 14.54 -8.51
N GLU A 212 12.10 14.78 -9.78
CA GLU A 212 10.83 14.37 -10.36
C GLU A 212 10.69 12.85 -10.42
N ASP A 213 11.71 12.13 -10.94
CA ASP A 213 11.67 10.68 -11.05
C ASP A 213 11.64 10.01 -9.68
N LEU A 214 12.41 10.57 -8.73
CA LEU A 214 12.39 10.04 -7.36
C LEU A 214 11.05 10.31 -6.68
N SER A 215 10.43 11.49 -6.88
CA SER A 215 9.10 11.78 -6.34
C SER A 215 8.05 10.81 -6.90
N LYS A 216 8.10 10.53 -8.21
CA LYS A 216 7.23 9.53 -8.83
C LYS A 216 7.44 8.15 -8.21
N PHE A 217 8.68 7.72 -8.04
CA PHE A 217 8.98 6.45 -7.40
C PHE A 217 8.46 6.37 -5.97
N LEU A 218 8.65 7.43 -5.18
CA LEU A 218 8.18 7.48 -3.80
C LEU A 218 6.66 7.44 -3.69
N LEU A 219 5.93 7.98 -4.68
CA LEU A 219 4.47 7.99 -4.71
C LEU A 219 3.87 6.69 -5.26
N PHE A 220 4.46 6.13 -6.30
CA PHE A 220 3.85 5.07 -7.09
C PHE A 220 4.58 3.72 -7.02
N GLY A 221 5.75 3.66 -6.39
CA GLY A 221 6.60 2.48 -6.36
C GLY A 221 7.25 2.16 -7.72
N THR A 222 7.09 3.02 -8.72
CA THR A 222 7.64 2.87 -10.06
C THR A 222 7.91 4.24 -10.70
N THR A 223 8.88 4.26 -11.63
CA THR A 223 9.13 5.43 -12.49
C THR A 223 8.42 5.33 -13.84
N SER A 224 7.74 4.20 -14.10
CA SER A 224 6.97 4.00 -15.34
C SER A 224 5.81 4.98 -15.43
N GLU A 225 5.44 5.37 -16.66
CA GLU A 225 4.25 6.21 -16.87
C GLU A 225 3.02 5.49 -16.31
N GLN A 226 2.18 6.26 -15.61
CA GLN A 226 0.93 5.76 -15.10
C GLN A 226 -0.03 5.42 -16.24
N GLU A 227 -0.90 4.45 -16.02
CA GLU A 227 -2.00 4.17 -16.93
C GLU A 227 -2.89 5.41 -17.04
N LYS A 228 -3.24 5.78 -18.28
CA LYS A 228 -4.04 6.97 -18.57
C LYS A 228 -5.41 6.55 -19.07
N TYR A 229 -6.42 7.28 -18.64
CA TYR A 229 -7.79 7.10 -19.10
C TYR A 229 -8.26 8.35 -19.85
N THR A 230 -8.89 8.14 -21.00
CA THR A 230 -9.53 9.24 -21.72
C THR A 230 -11.00 9.28 -21.34
N VAL A 231 -11.41 10.38 -20.71
CA VAL A 231 -12.78 10.61 -20.25
C VAL A 231 -13.77 10.54 -21.39
N LYS A 232 -14.83 9.77 -21.19
CA LYS A 232 -15.95 9.62 -22.13
C LYS A 232 -17.11 10.53 -21.72
N SER A 233 -18.02 10.75 -22.66
CA SER A 233 -19.22 11.53 -22.39
C SER A 233 -20.06 10.91 -21.27
N GLY A 234 -20.30 11.67 -20.20
CA GLY A 234 -21.09 11.25 -19.05
C GLY A 234 -20.31 10.59 -17.93
N ASP A 235 -18.99 10.39 -18.08
CA ASP A 235 -18.15 9.88 -17.00
C ASP A 235 -18.08 10.89 -15.83
N THR A 236 -18.12 10.35 -14.62
CA THR A 236 -17.83 11.09 -13.38
C THR A 236 -16.55 10.57 -12.75
N ILE A 237 -15.97 11.34 -11.83
CA ILE A 237 -14.82 10.90 -11.04
C ILE A 237 -15.12 9.59 -10.31
N SER A 238 -16.30 9.48 -9.69
CA SER A 238 -16.75 8.27 -9.00
C SER A 238 -16.85 7.07 -9.93
N ASP A 239 -17.41 7.26 -11.14
CA ASP A 239 -17.57 6.17 -12.11
C ASP A 239 -16.21 5.68 -12.61
N ILE A 240 -15.30 6.61 -12.95
CA ILE A 240 -13.95 6.27 -13.41
C ILE A 240 -13.20 5.55 -12.29
N SER A 241 -13.23 6.08 -11.06
CA SER A 241 -12.58 5.46 -9.91
C SER A 241 -13.10 4.04 -9.67
N TYR A 242 -14.40 3.88 -9.56
CA TYR A 242 -15.04 2.58 -9.33
C TYR A 242 -14.71 1.54 -10.42
N ASN A 243 -14.82 1.94 -11.70
CA ASN A 243 -14.56 1.04 -12.82
C ASN A 243 -13.10 0.60 -12.91
N ASN A 244 -12.16 1.40 -12.39
CA ASN A 244 -10.73 1.12 -12.38
C ASN A 244 -10.22 0.65 -11.00
N LYS A 245 -11.13 0.33 -10.06
CA LYS A 245 -10.80 -0.19 -8.72
C LYS A 245 -9.97 0.77 -7.87
N LEU A 246 -10.16 2.05 -8.06
CA LEU A 246 -9.58 3.12 -7.27
C LEU A 246 -10.60 3.65 -6.28
N SER A 247 -10.15 4.16 -5.13
CA SER A 247 -10.98 5.10 -4.36
C SER A 247 -11.05 6.46 -5.08
N VAL A 248 -12.01 7.28 -4.72
CA VAL A 248 -12.08 8.66 -5.23
C VAL A 248 -10.86 9.46 -4.80
N GLU A 249 -10.40 9.23 -3.57
CA GLU A 249 -9.22 9.86 -3.00
C GLU A 249 -7.96 9.51 -3.78
N GLU A 250 -7.72 8.23 -4.09
CA GLU A 250 -6.58 7.79 -4.93
C GLU A 250 -6.61 8.42 -6.31
N PHE A 251 -7.81 8.50 -6.92
CA PHE A 251 -7.98 9.16 -8.21
C PHE A 251 -7.65 10.67 -8.14
N LEU A 252 -8.11 11.38 -7.10
CA LEU A 252 -7.81 12.80 -6.91
C LEU A 252 -6.33 13.05 -6.66
N ILE A 253 -5.67 12.18 -5.90
CA ILE A 253 -4.22 12.26 -5.66
C ILE A 253 -3.43 12.03 -6.96
N ALA A 254 -3.86 11.08 -7.80
CA ALA A 254 -3.25 10.86 -9.12
C ALA A 254 -3.50 12.03 -10.11
N ASN A 255 -4.47 12.90 -9.81
CA ASN A 255 -4.89 14.03 -10.63
C ASN A 255 -4.99 15.31 -9.79
N PRO A 256 -3.87 15.91 -9.35
CA PRO A 256 -3.87 17.03 -8.39
C PRO A 256 -4.57 18.29 -8.88
N ASP A 257 -4.83 18.41 -10.18
CA ASP A 257 -5.64 19.49 -10.76
C ASP A 257 -7.14 19.35 -10.41
N LEU A 258 -7.56 18.17 -9.93
CA LEU A 258 -8.91 17.87 -9.50
C LEU A 258 -8.94 17.87 -7.97
N THR A 259 -9.68 18.82 -7.39
CA THR A 259 -9.67 19.06 -5.93
C THR A 259 -10.85 18.43 -5.20
N SER A 260 -11.83 17.89 -5.92
CA SER A 260 -13.06 17.33 -5.36
C SER A 260 -13.69 16.33 -6.31
N GLU A 261 -14.39 15.33 -5.76
CA GLU A 261 -15.26 14.41 -6.49
C GLU A 261 -16.27 15.10 -7.40
N SER A 262 -16.69 16.31 -7.03
CA SER A 262 -17.65 17.13 -7.80
C SER A 262 -17.00 17.92 -8.93
N ASN A 263 -15.69 17.84 -9.18
CA ASN A 263 -15.10 18.45 -10.34
C ASN A 263 -15.68 17.87 -11.62
N LEU A 264 -16.00 18.75 -12.57
CA LEU A 264 -16.50 18.35 -13.89
C LEU A 264 -15.35 17.84 -14.74
N LEU A 265 -15.54 16.67 -15.32
CA LEU A 265 -14.66 16.12 -16.35
C LEU A 265 -15.20 16.47 -17.74
N TYR A 266 -14.29 16.59 -18.72
CA TYR A 266 -14.65 16.88 -20.09
C TYR A 266 -14.38 15.67 -20.97
N GLU A 267 -15.27 15.37 -21.90
CA GLU A 267 -15.04 14.33 -22.91
C GLU A 267 -13.73 14.59 -23.66
N GLY A 268 -12.86 13.56 -23.69
CA GLY A 268 -11.52 13.64 -24.28
C GLY A 268 -10.44 14.14 -23.31
N GLN A 269 -10.77 14.56 -22.09
CA GLN A 269 -9.79 14.85 -21.05
C GLN A 269 -9.03 13.57 -20.71
N VAL A 270 -7.70 13.69 -20.57
CA VAL A 270 -6.86 12.58 -20.14
C VAL A 270 -6.61 12.70 -18.63
N VAL A 271 -6.94 11.65 -17.90
CA VAL A 271 -6.71 11.54 -16.45
C VAL A 271 -5.80 10.35 -16.15
N ASN A 272 -5.09 10.40 -15.03
CA ASN A 272 -4.20 9.34 -14.58
C ASN A 272 -4.99 8.31 -13.75
N LEU A 273 -4.72 7.02 -14.00
CA LEU A 273 -5.25 5.88 -13.23
C LEU A 273 -4.16 5.23 -12.36
N GLY A 274 -3.18 6.00 -11.91
CA GLY A 274 -2.09 5.45 -11.10
C GLY A 274 -2.61 4.91 -9.78
N LEU A 275 -2.36 3.62 -9.51
CA LEU A 275 -2.45 3.10 -8.15
C LEU A 275 -1.33 3.76 -7.34
N ILE A 276 -1.70 4.59 -6.39
CA ILE A 276 -0.74 5.14 -5.43
C ILE A 276 -0.27 3.99 -4.55
N ASN A 277 1.00 3.71 -4.62
CA ASN A 277 1.69 2.74 -3.77
C ASN A 277 2.88 3.45 -3.10
N PRO A 278 2.62 4.34 -2.13
CA PRO A 278 3.66 5.17 -1.55
C PRO A 278 4.73 4.31 -0.88
N GLN A 279 5.99 4.60 -1.19
CA GLN A 279 7.13 3.98 -0.55
C GLN A 279 7.42 4.59 0.83
N ILE A 280 6.71 5.67 1.16
CA ILE A 280 6.75 6.35 2.45
C ILE A 280 5.34 6.45 3.03
N SER A 281 5.24 6.40 4.35
CA SER A 281 4.00 6.65 5.08
C SER A 281 4.09 8.01 5.75
N LEU A 282 3.41 8.97 5.15
CA LEU A 282 3.28 10.32 5.70
C LEU A 282 2.14 10.34 6.73
N ILE A 283 2.43 10.76 7.92
CA ILE A 283 1.43 11.01 8.97
C ILE A 283 1.21 12.52 9.10
N GLU A 284 -0.06 12.91 9.06
CA GLU A 284 -0.54 14.25 9.37
C GLU A 284 -1.47 14.15 10.58
N GLU A 285 -1.20 14.93 11.60
CA GLU A 285 -2.05 15.03 12.81
C GLU A 285 -2.73 16.38 12.83
N ASP A 286 -4.07 16.35 12.77
CA ASP A 286 -4.90 17.54 12.75
C ASP A 286 -5.62 17.75 14.08
N HIS A 287 -5.67 19.01 14.49
CA HIS A 287 -6.59 19.49 15.51
C HIS A 287 -7.78 20.19 14.84
N VAL A 288 -8.95 19.59 14.96
CA VAL A 288 -10.16 20.05 14.29
C VAL A 288 -11.19 20.50 15.33
N VAL A 289 -11.69 21.70 15.16
CA VAL A 289 -12.82 22.22 15.96
C VAL A 289 -13.98 22.50 15.02
N GLU A 290 -15.12 21.88 15.27
CA GLU A 290 -16.30 22.03 14.44
C GLU A 290 -17.57 22.13 15.28
N ILE A 291 -18.59 22.77 14.69
CA ILE A 291 -19.94 22.81 15.25
C ILE A 291 -20.78 21.73 14.59
N GLN A 292 -21.33 20.84 15.40
CA GLN A 292 -22.19 19.77 14.94
C GLN A 292 -23.61 19.91 15.49
N THR A 293 -24.54 19.40 14.71
CA THR A 293 -25.92 19.27 15.18
C THR A 293 -26.01 18.03 16.08
N LYS A 294 -26.40 18.25 17.34
CA LYS A 294 -26.79 17.19 18.27
C LYS A 294 -28.24 16.82 18.00
N LYS A 295 -28.47 15.71 17.34
CA LYS A 295 -29.83 15.25 17.10
C LYS A 295 -30.55 15.05 18.43
N TYR A 296 -31.85 15.42 18.43
CA TYR A 296 -32.70 15.15 19.57
C TYR A 296 -32.96 13.64 19.70
N ASP A 297 -33.12 13.19 20.94
CA ASP A 297 -33.56 11.84 21.25
C ASP A 297 -35.09 11.76 21.13
N THR A 298 -35.59 10.60 20.69
CA THR A 298 -37.01 10.32 20.74
C THR A 298 -37.31 9.47 21.98
N LYS A 299 -38.06 10.05 22.91
CA LYS A 299 -38.61 9.35 24.07
C LYS A 299 -39.95 8.76 23.71
N ILE A 300 -40.06 7.45 23.92
CA ILE A 300 -41.33 6.75 23.68
C ILE A 300 -42.02 6.54 25.02
N GLU A 301 -43.22 7.07 25.14
CA GLU A 301 -44.15 6.77 26.21
C GLU A 301 -45.17 5.75 25.71
N TYR A 302 -45.49 4.75 26.49
CA TYR A 302 -46.47 3.74 26.10
C TYR A 302 -47.84 4.06 26.76
N ASP A 303 -48.86 4.08 25.93
CA ASP A 303 -50.25 4.19 26.40
C ASP A 303 -50.93 2.82 26.24
N ALA A 304 -51.29 2.23 27.37
CA ALA A 304 -51.99 0.94 27.41
C ALA A 304 -53.42 1.02 26.80
N ASN A 305 -53.94 2.18 26.58
CA ASN A 305 -55.26 2.40 25.98
C ASN A 305 -55.19 2.61 24.47
N MET A 306 -53.99 2.84 23.90
CA MET A 306 -53.78 3.06 22.48
C MET A 306 -53.48 1.73 21.79
N LEU A 307 -54.11 1.47 20.64
CA LEU A 307 -53.88 0.28 19.84
C LEU A 307 -52.43 0.28 19.31
N ALA A 308 -51.80 -0.89 19.29
CA ALA A 308 -50.48 -1.09 18.68
C ALA A 308 -50.50 -0.64 17.21
N GLY A 309 -49.45 0.13 16.81
CA GLY A 309 -49.35 0.71 15.48
C GLY A 309 -49.85 2.15 15.40
N TYR A 310 -50.52 2.64 16.42
CA TYR A 310 -50.86 4.07 16.54
C TYR A 310 -49.80 4.79 17.39
N GLU A 311 -49.40 5.95 16.91
CA GLU A 311 -48.54 6.85 17.66
C GLU A 311 -49.04 8.28 17.61
N LYS A 312 -48.76 9.03 18.63
CA LYS A 312 -49.07 10.45 18.74
C LYS A 312 -47.84 11.20 19.22
N VAL A 313 -47.45 12.20 18.49
CA VAL A 313 -46.39 13.12 18.94
C VAL A 313 -46.99 13.99 20.07
N LYS A 314 -46.36 13.89 21.26
CA LYS A 314 -46.71 14.70 22.42
C LYS A 314 -45.85 15.97 22.48
N GLN A 315 -44.61 15.88 22.04
CA GLN A 315 -43.66 16.99 21.95
C GLN A 315 -42.77 16.77 20.74
N GLU A 316 -42.63 17.80 19.91
CA GLU A 316 -41.63 17.75 18.81
C GLU A 316 -40.21 17.91 19.35
N GLY A 317 -39.26 17.21 18.71
CA GLY A 317 -37.86 17.33 19.01
C GLY A 317 -37.27 18.59 18.38
N ILE A 318 -36.29 19.15 19.06
CA ILE A 318 -35.49 20.25 18.53
C ILE A 318 -34.04 19.84 18.63
N ASP A 319 -33.34 19.86 17.51
CA ASP A 319 -31.90 19.55 17.49
C ASP A 319 -31.11 20.58 18.31
N GLY A 320 -30.20 20.09 19.08
CA GLY A 320 -29.20 20.87 19.79
C GLY A 320 -28.02 21.24 18.91
N THR A 321 -27.06 21.92 19.51
CA THR A 321 -25.77 22.27 18.87
C THR A 321 -24.67 22.00 19.84
N ILE A 322 -23.62 21.32 19.35
CA ILE A 322 -22.40 21.00 20.10
C ILE A 322 -21.18 21.51 19.35
N LYS A 323 -20.19 21.93 20.10
CA LYS A 323 -18.85 22.20 19.59
C LYS A 323 -17.99 20.97 19.92
N VAL A 324 -17.38 20.42 18.89
CA VAL A 324 -16.58 19.19 18.98
C VAL A 324 -15.14 19.50 18.64
N THR A 325 -14.26 19.08 19.50
CA THR A 325 -12.81 19.11 19.25
C THR A 325 -12.34 17.68 18.98
N LYS A 326 -11.62 17.48 17.88
CA LYS A 326 -11.11 16.18 17.44
C LYS A 326 -9.62 16.26 17.19
N LYS A 327 -8.94 15.15 17.44
CA LYS A 327 -7.65 14.82 16.84
C LYS A 327 -7.91 13.86 15.68
N ILE A 328 -7.45 14.21 14.49
CA ILE A 328 -7.55 13.37 13.30
C ILE A 328 -6.12 13.03 12.89
N GLN A 329 -5.83 11.74 12.77
CA GLN A 329 -4.57 11.26 12.21
C GLN A 329 -4.86 10.72 10.81
N LYS A 330 -4.13 11.24 9.83
CA LYS A 330 -4.17 10.80 8.44
C LYS A 330 -2.86 10.09 8.10
N SER A 331 -2.96 9.05 7.30
CA SER A 331 -1.83 8.37 6.69
C SER A 331 -1.95 8.50 5.18
N ASN A 332 -0.98 9.15 4.54
CA ASN A 332 -0.99 9.42 3.11
C ASN A 332 -2.33 10.04 2.63
N GLY A 333 -2.85 11.00 3.39
CA GLY A 333 -4.10 11.70 3.11
C GLY A 333 -5.37 10.99 3.56
N GLU A 334 -5.34 9.70 3.90
CA GLU A 334 -6.48 8.94 4.41
C GLU A 334 -6.59 9.02 5.93
N ILE A 335 -7.82 9.13 6.44
CA ILE A 335 -8.06 9.17 7.88
C ILE A 335 -7.82 7.77 8.48
N GLU A 336 -6.74 7.63 9.22
CA GLU A 336 -6.40 6.41 9.97
C GLU A 336 -7.13 6.36 11.31
N SER A 337 -7.22 7.50 12.00
CA SER A 337 -7.94 7.60 13.26
C SER A 337 -8.55 8.99 13.47
N ALA A 338 -9.67 9.04 14.19
CA ALA A 338 -10.29 10.28 14.64
C ALA A 338 -10.77 10.12 16.07
N VAL A 339 -10.23 10.93 16.98
CA VAL A 339 -10.55 10.89 18.41
C VAL A 339 -11.16 12.20 18.84
N ILE A 340 -12.36 12.15 19.41
CA ILE A 340 -12.95 13.33 20.04
C ILE A 340 -12.29 13.56 21.37
N THR A 341 -11.63 14.71 21.52
CA THR A 341 -10.93 15.10 22.73
C THR A 341 -11.80 15.97 23.66
N ASN A 342 -12.74 16.73 23.07
CA ASN A 342 -13.67 17.55 23.84
C ASN A 342 -15.02 17.70 23.13
N THR A 343 -16.08 17.85 23.93
CA THR A 343 -17.42 18.17 23.44
C THR A 343 -18.05 19.18 24.38
N GLU A 344 -18.41 20.34 23.87
CA GLU A 344 -19.08 21.42 24.58
C GLU A 344 -20.50 21.58 24.04
N GLU A 345 -21.47 21.57 24.91
CA GLU A 345 -22.89 21.79 24.53
C GLU A 345 -23.17 23.28 24.43
N ILE A 346 -23.38 23.77 23.18
CA ILE A 346 -23.72 25.17 22.93
C ILE A 346 -25.24 25.39 23.17
N ARG A 347 -26.06 24.47 22.67
CA ARG A 347 -27.49 24.48 22.81
C ARG A 347 -28.02 23.07 23.04
N PRO A 348 -28.69 22.77 24.14
CA PRO A 348 -29.23 21.44 24.41
C PRO A 348 -30.30 21.04 23.36
N ALA A 349 -30.31 19.77 23.03
CA ALA A 349 -31.39 19.20 22.22
C ALA A 349 -32.63 19.00 23.09
N VAL A 350 -33.79 19.24 22.50
CA VAL A 350 -35.07 18.96 23.14
C VAL A 350 -35.61 17.63 22.62
N SER A 351 -35.79 16.65 23.48
CA SER A 351 -36.26 15.32 23.09
C SER A 351 -37.66 15.39 22.44
N LYS A 352 -37.83 14.64 21.35
CA LYS A 352 -39.15 14.33 20.81
C LYS A 352 -39.83 13.32 21.75
N ILE A 353 -41.07 13.56 22.13
CA ILE A 353 -41.85 12.62 22.94
C ILE A 353 -42.97 12.06 22.06
N VAL A 354 -42.94 10.75 21.87
CA VAL A 354 -43.95 10.03 21.09
C VAL A 354 -44.67 9.03 22.00
N THR A 355 -46.00 9.14 22.09
CA THR A 355 -46.82 8.14 22.76
C THR A 355 -47.18 7.04 21.77
N LYS A 356 -46.87 5.76 22.09
CA LYS A 356 -47.20 4.58 21.28
C LYS A 356 -48.18 3.67 22.01
N GLY A 357 -49.09 3.08 21.26
CA GLY A 357 -49.97 2.03 21.79
C GLY A 357 -49.20 0.73 22.11
N SER A 358 -49.57 0.02 23.19
CA SER A 358 -48.76 -1.07 23.74
C SER A 358 -49.17 -2.49 23.33
N LYS A 359 -50.00 -2.68 22.29
CA LYS A 359 -50.36 -4.04 21.82
C LYS A 359 -49.51 -4.48 20.62
N VAL A 360 -48.70 -5.53 20.81
CA VAL A 360 -47.93 -6.29 19.80
C VAL A 360 -47.01 -5.45 18.92
N VAL A 361 -45.70 -5.61 19.09
CA VAL A 361 -44.66 -4.99 18.28
C VAL A 361 -44.43 -5.83 17.01
N PRO A 362 -44.63 -5.25 15.80
CA PRO A 362 -44.21 -5.96 14.58
C PRO A 362 -42.70 -6.06 14.55
N THR A 363 -42.18 -7.25 14.29
CA THR A 363 -40.74 -7.49 14.10
C THR A 363 -40.26 -7.11 12.69
N VAL A 364 -41.10 -6.54 11.86
CA VAL A 364 -40.77 -6.14 10.47
C VAL A 364 -40.22 -4.73 10.45
N GLY A 365 -39.04 -4.57 9.83
CA GLY A 365 -38.37 -3.28 9.64
C GLY A 365 -39.08 -2.40 8.60
N ASN A 366 -38.97 -1.10 8.78
CA ASN A 366 -39.48 -0.12 7.84
C ASN A 366 -38.41 0.12 6.73
N LEU A 367 -38.76 -0.05 5.47
CA LEU A 367 -37.85 0.15 4.35
C LEU A 367 -37.48 1.62 4.12
N SER A 368 -38.34 2.55 4.53
CA SER A 368 -38.19 3.97 4.25
C SER A 368 -37.54 4.77 5.39
N VAL A 369 -37.30 4.16 6.55
CA VAL A 369 -36.76 4.85 7.73
C VAL A 369 -35.77 3.97 8.46
N TRP A 370 -34.55 4.45 8.54
CA TRP A 370 -33.46 3.81 9.27
C TRP A 370 -32.88 4.79 10.30
N ALA A 371 -32.60 4.31 11.49
CA ALA A 371 -31.94 5.08 12.54
C ALA A 371 -30.42 4.88 12.47
N TRP A 372 -29.67 5.96 12.60
CA TRP A 372 -28.22 5.89 12.68
C TRP A 372 -27.77 5.09 13.92
N PRO A 373 -26.80 4.16 13.81
CA PRO A 373 -26.49 3.21 14.87
C PRO A 373 -25.68 3.76 16.04
N THR A 374 -25.22 5.01 15.98
CA THR A 374 -24.44 5.66 17.03
C THR A 374 -25.01 7.01 17.42
N ASN A 375 -24.61 7.53 18.59
CA ASN A 375 -24.88 8.91 18.95
C ASN A 375 -23.99 9.86 18.14
N LYS A 376 -24.33 11.15 18.12
CA LYS A 376 -23.42 12.23 17.74
C LYS A 376 -22.65 12.74 18.98
N PRO A 377 -21.45 13.29 18.80
CA PRO A 377 -20.69 13.43 17.56
C PRO A 377 -20.06 12.08 17.11
N TYR A 378 -19.98 11.85 15.82
CA TYR A 378 -19.30 10.67 15.25
C TYR A 378 -18.45 11.10 14.05
N VAL A 379 -17.53 10.24 13.66
CA VAL A 379 -16.69 10.38 12.45
C VAL A 379 -16.80 9.08 11.67
N ILE A 380 -17.03 9.16 10.35
CA ILE A 380 -16.85 8.02 9.47
C ILE A 380 -15.35 7.97 9.15
N THR A 381 -14.68 6.96 9.69
CA THR A 381 -13.24 6.78 9.52
C THR A 381 -12.91 5.95 8.29
N SER A 382 -13.88 5.19 7.77
CA SER A 382 -13.73 4.45 6.53
C SER A 382 -15.07 4.23 5.85
N ASN A 383 -15.11 4.52 4.56
CA ASN A 383 -16.31 4.37 3.75
C ASN A 383 -16.48 2.93 3.23
N TYR A 384 -17.72 2.61 2.83
CA TYR A 384 -18.02 1.40 2.07
C TYR A 384 -17.39 1.50 0.67
N GLY A 385 -16.76 0.41 0.19
CA GLY A 385 -16.26 0.32 -1.17
C GLY A 385 -14.95 -0.43 -1.32
N TRP A 386 -14.43 -0.47 -2.53
CA TRP A 386 -13.15 -1.12 -2.83
C TRP A 386 -11.97 -0.27 -2.37
N ARG A 387 -11.05 -0.93 -1.62
CA ARG A 387 -9.79 -0.33 -1.17
C ARG A 387 -8.71 -1.41 -1.11
N TRP A 388 -7.50 -1.11 -1.58
CA TRP A 388 -6.36 -2.03 -1.61
C TRP A 388 -6.69 -3.44 -2.15
N GLY A 389 -7.53 -3.48 -3.19
CA GLY A 389 -7.92 -4.76 -3.83
C GLY A 389 -8.97 -5.59 -3.07
N LYS A 390 -9.55 -5.06 -1.97
CA LYS A 390 -10.57 -5.71 -1.16
C LYS A 390 -11.79 -4.81 -0.97
N LEU A 391 -12.97 -5.39 -0.97
CA LEU A 391 -14.20 -4.66 -0.67
C LEU A 391 -14.32 -4.45 0.85
N HIS A 392 -14.44 -3.19 1.28
CA HIS A 392 -14.92 -2.86 2.62
C HIS A 392 -16.44 -2.95 2.65
N GLU A 393 -16.96 -3.96 3.33
CA GLU A 393 -18.37 -4.36 3.29
C GLU A 393 -19.30 -3.53 4.18
N GLY A 394 -18.79 -2.44 4.77
CA GLY A 394 -19.53 -1.58 5.67
C GLY A 394 -18.97 -0.17 5.73
N VAL A 395 -19.36 0.56 6.74
CA VAL A 395 -18.75 1.83 7.14
C VAL A 395 -18.19 1.70 8.54
N ASP A 396 -17.00 2.27 8.77
CA ASP A 396 -16.41 2.34 10.09
C ASP A 396 -16.75 3.68 10.73
N ILE A 397 -17.35 3.62 11.90
CA ILE A 397 -17.87 4.78 12.63
C ILE A 397 -17.13 4.90 13.95
N SER A 398 -16.45 6.01 14.18
CA SER A 398 -15.72 6.32 15.40
C SER A 398 -16.18 7.66 16.01
N GLY A 399 -15.40 8.18 16.94
CA GLY A 399 -15.60 9.53 17.51
C GLY A 399 -16.45 9.58 18.77
N THR A 400 -17.33 8.60 19.02
CA THR A 400 -18.15 8.55 20.24
C THR A 400 -17.43 7.94 21.45
N GLY A 401 -16.30 7.25 21.22
CA GLY A 401 -15.45 6.65 22.24
C GLY A 401 -15.85 5.23 22.65
N TYR A 402 -14.91 4.55 23.31
CA TYR A 402 -15.09 3.19 23.82
C TYR A 402 -16.23 3.14 24.85
N GLY A 403 -17.10 2.15 24.74
CA GLY A 403 -18.24 1.96 25.66
C GLY A 403 -19.48 2.79 25.33
N SER A 404 -19.42 3.68 24.32
CA SER A 404 -20.60 4.44 23.90
C SER A 404 -21.70 3.52 23.33
N PRO A 405 -23.00 3.89 23.48
CA PRO A 405 -24.09 3.02 23.09
C PRO A 405 -24.18 2.83 21.58
N ILE A 406 -24.49 1.60 21.17
CA ILE A 406 -24.83 1.20 19.81
C ILE A 406 -26.32 0.84 19.75
N TYR A 407 -27.01 1.29 18.70
CA TYR A 407 -28.45 1.19 18.53
C TYR A 407 -28.83 0.37 17.31
N ALA A 408 -29.98 -0.32 17.40
CA ALA A 408 -30.55 -1.02 16.25
C ALA A 408 -30.99 -0.01 15.17
N ALA A 409 -30.49 -0.20 13.96
CA ALA A 409 -30.78 0.69 12.84
C ALA A 409 -32.22 0.60 12.35
N ASN A 410 -32.92 -0.52 12.61
CA ASN A 410 -34.32 -0.72 12.29
C ASN A 410 -34.97 -1.74 13.23
N ASN A 411 -36.31 -1.90 13.15
CA ASN A 411 -36.98 -3.00 13.82
C ASN A 411 -36.49 -4.35 13.27
N GLY A 412 -36.46 -5.36 14.11
CA GLY A 412 -36.08 -6.69 13.68
C GLY A 412 -36.02 -7.72 14.80
N THR A 413 -35.43 -8.84 14.47
CA THR A 413 -35.12 -9.93 15.40
C THR A 413 -33.61 -10.16 15.40
N ILE A 414 -33.00 -10.31 16.56
CA ILE A 414 -31.59 -10.68 16.67
C ILE A 414 -31.38 -12.06 16.06
N GLU A 415 -30.72 -12.13 14.94
CA GLU A 415 -30.42 -13.35 14.22
C GLU A 415 -29.22 -14.08 14.82
N LYS A 416 -28.15 -13.30 15.12
CA LYS A 416 -26.94 -13.76 15.79
C LYS A 416 -26.39 -12.73 16.75
N ALA A 417 -25.79 -13.20 17.83
CA ALA A 417 -25.05 -12.40 18.79
C ALA A 417 -23.92 -13.24 19.36
N GLY A 418 -22.66 -12.88 19.11
CA GLY A 418 -21.53 -13.71 19.48
C GLY A 418 -20.17 -13.06 19.28
N TYR A 419 -19.14 -13.89 19.20
CA TYR A 419 -17.76 -13.46 19.02
C TYR A 419 -17.06 -14.28 17.91
N THR A 420 -16.28 -13.61 17.07
CA THR A 420 -15.28 -14.22 16.18
C THR A 420 -13.97 -13.47 16.29
N SER A 421 -12.86 -14.09 15.87
CA SER A 421 -11.55 -13.40 15.85
C SER A 421 -11.51 -12.20 14.91
N ILE A 422 -12.32 -12.21 13.85
CA ILE A 422 -12.40 -11.15 12.86
C ILE A 422 -13.35 -10.04 13.35
N ASN A 423 -14.62 -10.35 13.55
CA ASN A 423 -15.65 -9.35 13.88
C ASN A 423 -15.63 -8.90 15.35
N GLY A 424 -14.82 -9.56 16.18
CA GLY A 424 -14.92 -9.36 17.63
C GLY A 424 -16.32 -9.76 18.14
N ASN A 425 -16.82 -9.03 19.13
CA ASN A 425 -18.21 -9.14 19.53
C ASN A 425 -19.09 -8.53 18.44
N TYR A 426 -20.08 -9.31 17.97
CA TYR A 426 -20.94 -8.89 16.86
C TYR A 426 -22.40 -9.19 17.11
N ILE A 427 -23.26 -8.45 16.41
CA ILE A 427 -24.71 -8.65 16.38
C ILE A 427 -25.17 -8.61 14.91
N TYR A 428 -26.06 -9.56 14.54
CA TYR A 428 -26.81 -9.51 13.28
C TYR A 428 -28.28 -9.33 13.60
N ILE A 429 -28.92 -8.34 12.98
CA ILE A 429 -30.37 -8.12 13.09
C ILE A 429 -31.01 -8.47 11.76
N ASN A 430 -31.96 -9.40 11.78
CA ASN A 430 -32.85 -9.68 10.67
C ASN A 430 -34.05 -8.72 10.75
N HIS A 431 -34.20 -7.86 9.76
CA HIS A 431 -35.29 -6.89 9.71
C HIS A 431 -36.60 -7.46 9.13
N ASN A 432 -36.63 -8.77 8.82
CA ASN A 432 -37.78 -9.50 8.28
C ASN A 432 -38.40 -8.88 7.00
N ASN A 433 -37.60 -8.11 6.26
CA ASN A 433 -37.97 -7.44 5.02
C ASN A 433 -36.93 -7.67 3.90
N GLY A 434 -36.07 -8.68 4.07
CA GLY A 434 -34.99 -9.03 3.17
C GLY A 434 -33.63 -8.40 3.53
N TYR A 435 -33.60 -7.41 4.43
CA TYR A 435 -32.38 -6.77 4.89
C TYR A 435 -31.93 -7.29 6.25
N TYR A 436 -30.62 -7.23 6.45
CA TYR A 436 -29.93 -7.49 7.71
C TYR A 436 -28.99 -6.34 8.01
N SER A 437 -28.84 -5.97 9.27
CA SER A 437 -27.76 -5.07 9.71
C SER A 437 -26.76 -5.85 10.59
N VAL A 438 -25.48 -5.56 10.41
CA VAL A 438 -24.36 -6.17 11.12
C VAL A 438 -23.61 -5.09 11.89
N TYR A 439 -23.32 -5.41 13.14
CA TYR A 439 -22.58 -4.53 14.08
C TYR A 439 -21.41 -5.33 14.61
N ALA A 440 -20.18 -4.90 14.33
CA ALA A 440 -18.97 -5.59 14.75
C ALA A 440 -18.08 -4.71 15.63
N HIS A 441 -17.04 -5.33 16.17
CA HIS A 441 -16.03 -4.74 17.08
C HIS A 441 -16.59 -4.19 18.40
N LEU A 442 -17.75 -4.72 18.85
CA LEU A 442 -18.42 -4.23 20.06
C LEU A 442 -17.60 -4.54 21.33
N ALA A 443 -17.72 -3.64 22.33
CA ALA A 443 -17.20 -3.89 23.67
C ALA A 443 -18.12 -4.82 24.46
N SER A 444 -19.45 -4.65 24.30
CA SER A 444 -20.45 -5.48 24.94
C SER A 444 -21.65 -5.72 24.05
N ILE A 445 -22.30 -6.87 24.24
CA ILE A 445 -23.56 -7.28 23.64
C ILE A 445 -24.65 -7.21 24.72
N ASN A 446 -25.74 -6.46 24.47
CA ASN A 446 -26.82 -6.25 25.44
C ASN A 446 -28.12 -6.96 25.04
N VAL A 447 -28.09 -7.79 24.02
CA VAL A 447 -29.22 -8.52 23.45
C VAL A 447 -28.85 -10.00 23.24
N LYS A 448 -29.82 -10.85 23.00
CA LYS A 448 -29.63 -12.28 22.74
C LYS A 448 -30.38 -12.72 21.48
N GLU A 449 -29.91 -13.79 20.88
CA GLU A 449 -30.54 -14.42 19.70
C GLU A 449 -32.03 -14.69 19.94
N GLY A 450 -32.85 -14.45 18.92
CA GLY A 450 -34.29 -14.54 18.96
C GLY A 450 -35.01 -13.35 19.61
N GLN A 451 -34.30 -12.40 20.20
CA GLN A 451 -34.89 -11.21 20.81
C GLN A 451 -35.41 -10.24 19.75
N ALA A 452 -36.67 -9.80 19.89
CA ALA A 452 -37.19 -8.69 19.10
C ALA A 452 -36.58 -7.35 19.57
N VAL A 453 -36.20 -6.52 18.62
CA VAL A 453 -35.66 -5.17 18.88
C VAL A 453 -36.39 -4.12 18.04
N SER A 454 -36.57 -2.96 18.65
CA SER A 454 -37.12 -1.79 17.98
C SER A 454 -35.99 -0.94 17.41
N MET A 455 -36.26 -0.22 16.33
CA MET A 455 -35.40 0.85 15.79
C MET A 455 -34.99 1.83 16.90
N GLY A 456 -33.71 2.14 16.98
CA GLY A 456 -33.14 3.01 18.03
C GLY A 456 -32.99 2.36 19.40
N GLN A 457 -33.33 1.09 19.57
CA GLN A 457 -33.06 0.36 20.83
C GLN A 457 -31.57 0.12 21.02
N LYS A 458 -31.05 0.39 22.21
CA LYS A 458 -29.65 0.04 22.54
C LYS A 458 -29.45 -1.47 22.50
N ILE A 459 -28.47 -1.92 21.71
CA ILE A 459 -28.15 -3.34 21.51
C ILE A 459 -26.76 -3.73 22.00
N GLY A 460 -25.85 -2.77 22.16
CA GLY A 460 -24.47 -3.01 22.60
C GLY A 460 -23.73 -1.72 22.89
N THR A 461 -22.41 -1.82 22.97
CA THR A 461 -21.51 -0.67 23.13
C THR A 461 -20.35 -0.75 22.18
N MET A 462 -19.88 0.41 21.70
CA MET A 462 -18.74 0.55 20.81
C MET A 462 -17.47 0.03 21.46
N GLY A 463 -16.63 -0.70 20.72
CA GLY A 463 -15.43 -1.30 21.24
C GLY A 463 -14.26 -1.32 20.26
N GLN A 464 -13.38 -2.27 20.51
CA GLN A 464 -12.20 -2.58 19.71
C GLN A 464 -11.92 -4.09 19.78
N SER A 465 -12.96 -4.90 19.83
CA SER A 465 -12.80 -6.35 19.94
C SER A 465 -12.60 -6.99 18.56
N GLY A 466 -11.93 -8.16 18.55
CA GLY A 466 -11.57 -8.82 17.30
C GLY A 466 -10.46 -8.10 16.56
N TYR A 467 -10.55 -8.09 15.24
CA TYR A 467 -9.56 -7.48 14.37
C TYR A 467 -9.91 -6.00 14.10
N ALA A 468 -9.54 -5.13 15.03
CA ALA A 468 -9.83 -3.70 14.97
C ALA A 468 -8.60 -2.87 15.35
N PHE A 469 -8.19 -1.91 14.51
CA PHE A 469 -7.02 -1.04 14.73
C PHE A 469 -7.27 0.06 15.76
N GLY A 470 -8.51 0.36 16.05
CA GLY A 470 -8.90 1.39 17.01
C GLY A 470 -10.35 1.23 17.44
N THR A 471 -10.81 2.09 18.34
CA THR A 471 -12.21 2.07 18.80
C THR A 471 -13.14 2.56 17.70
N HIS A 472 -13.93 1.64 17.13
CA HIS A 472 -14.93 1.96 16.11
C HIS A 472 -16.07 0.94 16.11
N LEU A 473 -17.17 1.28 15.46
CA LEU A 473 -18.21 0.36 15.03
C LEU A 473 -18.01 0.09 13.55
N HIS A 474 -17.79 -1.15 13.16
CA HIS A 474 -18.00 -1.57 11.78
C HIS A 474 -19.47 -1.87 11.57
N PHE A 475 -20.13 -1.13 10.68
CA PHE A 475 -21.56 -1.21 10.41
C PHE A 475 -21.83 -1.57 8.96
N SER A 476 -22.48 -2.72 8.73
CA SER A 476 -22.84 -3.19 7.38
C SER A 476 -24.33 -3.42 7.23
N ILE A 477 -24.84 -3.25 6.02
CA ILE A 477 -26.20 -3.64 5.63
C ILE A 477 -26.10 -4.66 4.51
N PHE A 478 -26.79 -5.79 4.69
CA PHE A 478 -26.89 -6.87 3.72
C PHE A 478 -28.30 -6.99 3.18
N TYR A 479 -28.42 -7.30 1.90
CA TYR A 479 -29.62 -7.89 1.34
C TYR A 479 -29.43 -9.39 1.25
N GLY A 480 -30.30 -10.16 1.92
CA GLY A 480 -30.09 -11.58 2.18
C GLY A 480 -29.20 -11.85 3.40
N TYR A 481 -28.97 -13.14 3.70
CA TYR A 481 -28.28 -13.57 4.93
C TYR A 481 -26.79 -13.20 4.90
N PRO A 482 -26.28 -12.52 5.93
CA PRO A 482 -24.90 -12.01 5.95
C PRO A 482 -23.86 -13.12 5.77
N PHE A 483 -22.89 -12.88 4.89
CA PHE A 483 -21.76 -13.75 4.57
C PHE A 483 -22.13 -15.17 4.04
N VAL A 484 -23.42 -15.47 3.86
CA VAL A 484 -23.90 -16.74 3.31
C VAL A 484 -25.02 -16.48 2.31
N GLY A 485 -24.65 -16.17 1.07
CA GLY A 485 -25.59 -15.94 -0.03
C GLY A 485 -26.23 -14.54 -0.07
N GLY A 486 -26.04 -13.70 0.93
CA GLY A 486 -26.37 -12.27 0.90
C GLY A 486 -25.22 -11.45 0.34
N TYR A 487 -25.52 -10.24 -0.11
CA TYR A 487 -24.53 -9.25 -0.56
C TYR A 487 -24.68 -7.95 0.20
N THR A 488 -23.58 -7.24 0.36
CA THR A 488 -23.56 -5.94 1.05
C THR A 488 -24.07 -4.82 0.15
N VAL A 489 -24.71 -3.86 0.77
CA VAL A 489 -25.13 -2.62 0.14
C VAL A 489 -24.55 -1.46 0.94
N ASN A 490 -24.22 -0.36 0.24
CA ASN A 490 -23.67 0.81 0.92
C ASN A 490 -24.63 1.30 2.02
N PRO A 491 -24.23 1.26 3.31
CA PRO A 491 -25.09 1.70 4.41
C PRO A 491 -25.57 3.15 4.27
N MET A 492 -24.76 4.00 3.62
CA MET A 492 -25.10 5.42 3.43
C MET A 492 -26.32 5.65 2.53
N ASN A 493 -26.73 4.66 1.74
CA ASN A 493 -27.94 4.76 0.91
C ASN A 493 -29.25 4.74 1.73
N PHE A 494 -29.17 4.50 3.03
CA PHE A 494 -30.33 4.39 3.92
C PHE A 494 -30.52 5.61 4.82
N TYR A 495 -29.60 6.58 4.73
CA TYR A 495 -29.53 7.82 5.53
C TYR A 495 -29.41 9.07 4.64
#